data_056a227141192fd8c1b0ca1531c1095d
#
_entry.id   056a227141192fd8c1b0ca1531c1095d
#
_cell.length_a   1.000
_cell.length_b   1.000
_cell.length_c   1.000
_cell.angle_alpha   90.00
_cell.angle_beta   90.00
_cell.angle_gamma   90.00
#
_symmetry.space_group_name_H-M   'P 1'
#
loop_
_entity.id
_entity.type
_entity.pdbx_description
1 polymer ?
#
loop_
_entity_poly.entity_id
_entity_poly.type
_entity_poly.pdbx_seq_one_letter_code
_entity_poly.pdbx_strand_id
1 'polypeptide(L)'
;MAKKKKSKGKKGSKALKRILLLILVLLILFGVMCFITPTEGEMEGYGEGGEIIGLEIPSGGKGEIIEHTGYTLSYREEYEVSEWVAYELTREEVTTLAVERKDNFREDKTVSTGSATLQDYKKSGYDRGHMAPAADFRWSAEAMDDTFYLSNMCPQTHA
;
A
#
# COMPACT_ATOMS: atom_id res chain seq x y z
N MET A 1 -19.83 -71.39 49.72
CA MET A 1 -20.35 -70.75 48.46
C MET A 1 -19.66 -69.41 48.23
N ALA A 2 -18.66 -69.33 47.29
CA ALA A 2 -17.90 -68.11 47.02
C ALA A 2 -18.41 -67.51 45.73
N LYS A 3 -18.90 -66.23 45.78
CA LYS A 3 -19.36 -65.46 44.61
C LYS A 3 -18.19 -64.85 43.87
N LYS A 4 -18.02 -65.23 42.61
CA LYS A 4 -17.04 -64.64 41.67
C LYS A 4 -17.44 -63.17 41.26
N LYS A 5 -16.68 -62.15 41.65
CA LYS A 5 -16.83 -60.78 41.18
C LYS A 5 -16.26 -60.66 39.76
N LYS A 6 -17.11 -60.33 38.78
CA LYS A 6 -16.68 -60.05 37.39
C LYS A 6 -16.02 -58.66 37.32
N SER A 7 -14.76 -58.65 36.88
CA SER A 7 -14.01 -57.43 36.53
C SER A 7 -14.57 -56.86 35.20
N LYS A 8 -15.40 -55.81 35.26
CA LYS A 8 -15.80 -54.98 34.12
C LYS A 8 -15.14 -53.61 34.27
N GLY A 9 -13.95 -53.40 33.78
CA GLY A 9 -13.35 -52.08 33.99
C GLY A 9 -12.21 -51.65 33.05
N LYS A 10 -11.68 -52.51 32.21
CA LYS A 10 -10.43 -52.14 31.43
C LYS A 10 -10.61 -51.93 29.91
N LYS A 11 -11.75 -52.25 29.29
CA LYS A 11 -11.96 -52.05 27.85
C LYS A 11 -12.40 -50.63 27.47
N GLY A 12 -13.12 -49.89 28.29
CA GLY A 12 -13.59 -48.52 28.00
C GLY A 12 -12.48 -47.48 27.99
N SER A 13 -11.48 -47.65 28.87
CA SER A 13 -10.35 -46.68 28.98
C SER A 13 -9.44 -46.64 27.73
N LYS A 14 -9.23 -47.80 27.07
CA LYS A 14 -8.40 -47.86 25.84
C LYS A 14 -9.14 -47.29 24.62
N ALA A 15 -10.43 -47.48 24.52
CA ALA A 15 -11.25 -46.90 23.46
C ALA A 15 -11.35 -45.37 23.58
N LEU A 16 -11.56 -44.85 24.79
CA LEU A 16 -11.62 -43.43 25.07
C LEU A 16 -10.27 -42.74 24.74
N LYS A 17 -9.13 -43.35 25.11
CA LYS A 17 -7.80 -42.82 24.78
C LYS A 17 -7.55 -42.78 23.27
N ARG A 18 -8.04 -43.79 22.51
CA ARG A 18 -7.93 -43.81 21.04
C ARG A 18 -8.78 -42.72 20.39
N ILE A 19 -9.99 -42.48 20.91
CA ILE A 19 -10.87 -41.42 20.42
C ILE A 19 -10.28 -40.03 20.71
N LEU A 20 -9.74 -39.81 21.91
CA LEU A 20 -9.04 -38.56 22.26
C LEU A 20 -7.82 -38.30 21.39
N LEU A 21 -7.04 -39.35 21.10
CA LEU A 21 -5.87 -39.23 20.21
C LEU A 21 -6.28 -38.87 18.76
N LEU A 22 -7.37 -39.47 18.26
CA LEU A 22 -7.91 -39.14 16.93
C LEU A 22 -8.42 -37.71 16.85
N ILE A 23 -9.11 -37.23 17.89
CA ILE A 23 -9.55 -35.83 17.97
C ILE A 23 -8.36 -34.88 17.99
N LEU A 24 -7.31 -35.20 18.77
CA LEU A 24 -6.09 -34.38 18.82
C LEU A 24 -5.39 -34.31 17.44
N VAL A 25 -5.28 -35.46 16.75
CA VAL A 25 -4.69 -35.51 15.40
C VAL A 25 -5.53 -34.69 14.41
N LEU A 26 -6.86 -34.78 14.47
CA LEU A 26 -7.76 -33.98 13.63
C LEU A 26 -7.64 -32.47 13.92
N LEU A 27 -7.50 -32.07 15.18
CA LEU A 27 -7.27 -30.68 15.56
C LEU A 27 -5.91 -30.14 15.08
N ILE A 28 -4.86 -30.98 15.14
CA ILE A 28 -3.55 -30.62 14.61
C ILE A 28 -3.60 -30.49 13.08
N LEU A 29 -4.24 -31.44 12.38
CA LEU A 29 -4.42 -31.38 10.93
C LEU A 29 -5.25 -30.17 10.50
N PHE A 30 -6.29 -29.84 11.25
CA PHE A 30 -7.11 -28.65 11.00
C PHE A 30 -6.29 -27.36 11.25
N GLY A 31 -5.52 -27.30 12.34
CA GLY A 31 -4.62 -26.18 12.63
C GLY A 31 -3.55 -26.00 11.55
N VAL A 32 -2.92 -27.08 11.08
CA VAL A 32 -1.96 -27.05 9.98
C VAL A 32 -2.63 -26.62 8.68
N MET A 33 -3.87 -27.04 8.42
CA MET A 33 -4.62 -26.62 7.22
C MET A 33 -4.98 -25.15 7.26
N CYS A 34 -5.29 -24.57 8.43
CA CYS A 34 -5.48 -23.13 8.60
C CYS A 34 -4.19 -22.31 8.40
N PHE A 35 -3.01 -22.92 8.64
CA PHE A 35 -1.71 -22.26 8.40
C PHE A 35 -1.18 -22.43 6.96
N ILE A 36 -1.70 -23.43 6.22
CA ILE A 36 -1.28 -23.73 4.84
C ILE A 36 -2.24 -23.14 3.81
N THR A 37 -3.44 -22.68 4.21
CA THR A 37 -4.21 -21.85 3.28
C THR A 37 -3.38 -20.59 3.06
N PRO A 38 -2.89 -20.33 1.83
CA PRO A 38 -2.39 -19.01 1.51
C PRO A 38 -3.54 -18.06 1.91
N THR A 39 -3.26 -17.04 2.70
CA THR A 39 -4.09 -15.86 2.63
C THR A 39 -4.12 -15.53 1.15
N GLU A 40 -5.24 -15.80 0.50
CA GLU A 40 -5.55 -15.15 -0.76
C GLU A 40 -5.40 -13.68 -0.42
N GLY A 41 -4.25 -13.10 -0.81
CA GLY A 41 -4.19 -11.67 -0.99
C GLY A 41 -5.35 -11.42 -1.92
N GLU A 42 -6.34 -10.69 -1.46
CA GLU A 42 -7.42 -10.21 -2.28
C GLU A 42 -6.76 -9.58 -3.49
N MET A 43 -6.69 -10.35 -4.59
CA MET A 43 -6.62 -9.74 -5.89
C MET A 43 -8.00 -9.10 -6.05
N GLU A 44 -8.10 -7.84 -5.63
CA GLU A 44 -9.24 -7.02 -5.91
C GLU A 44 -9.42 -7.04 -7.42
N GLY A 45 -10.53 -7.66 -7.81
CA GLY A 45 -10.71 -8.15 -9.16
C GLY A 45 -10.91 -7.02 -10.17
N TYR A 46 -10.71 -7.38 -11.40
CA TYR A 46 -11.22 -6.62 -12.56
C TYR A 46 -12.73 -6.48 -12.40
N GLY A 47 -13.21 -5.24 -12.25
CA GLY A 47 -14.64 -4.95 -12.34
C GLY A 47 -15.15 -5.30 -13.75
N GLU A 48 -16.40 -5.73 -13.85
CA GLU A 48 -17.08 -5.90 -15.15
C GLU A 48 -17.09 -4.56 -15.87
N GLY A 49 -16.19 -4.38 -16.81
CA GLY A 49 -16.01 -3.12 -17.54
C GLY A 49 -14.54 -2.71 -17.73
N GLY A 50 -13.58 -3.47 -17.16
CA GLY A 50 -12.15 -3.23 -17.34
C GLY A 50 -11.57 -2.13 -16.43
N GLU A 51 -12.30 -1.70 -15.40
CA GLU A 51 -11.78 -0.78 -14.40
C GLU A 51 -10.85 -1.54 -13.45
N ILE A 52 -9.58 -1.16 -13.43
CA ILE A 52 -8.57 -1.70 -12.53
C ILE A 52 -8.63 -0.91 -11.23
N ILE A 53 -9.24 -1.49 -10.19
CA ILE A 53 -9.41 -0.83 -8.90
C ILE A 53 -8.22 -1.20 -8.00
N GLY A 54 -7.54 -0.19 -7.44
CA GLY A 54 -6.51 -0.36 -6.41
C GLY A 54 -5.13 -0.80 -6.90
N LEU A 55 -4.88 -0.86 -8.22
CA LEU A 55 -3.56 -1.18 -8.77
C LEU A 55 -2.65 0.05 -8.95
N GLU A 56 -3.21 1.24 -8.92
CA GLU A 56 -2.48 2.51 -9.06
C GLU A 56 -1.65 2.84 -7.83
N ILE A 57 -2.02 2.33 -6.65
CA ILE A 57 -1.29 2.58 -5.40
C ILE A 57 -0.35 1.41 -5.09
N PRO A 58 0.97 1.59 -5.18
CA PRO A 58 1.94 0.55 -4.85
C PRO A 58 1.84 0.09 -3.40
N SER A 59 1.83 -1.22 -3.18
CA SER A 59 1.88 -1.80 -1.84
C SER A 59 3.33 -2.01 -1.38
N GLY A 60 3.60 -1.84 -0.08
CA GLY A 60 4.88 -2.19 0.52
C GLY A 60 5.94 -1.08 0.51
N GLY A 61 5.57 0.15 0.21
CA GLY A 61 6.41 1.34 0.43
C GLY A 61 6.75 1.55 1.90
N LYS A 62 7.87 2.25 2.17
CA LYS A 62 8.31 2.60 3.53
C LYS A 62 8.11 4.07 3.85
N GLY A 63 7.67 4.86 2.87
CA GLY A 63 7.42 6.28 3.00
C GLY A 63 6.09 6.59 3.67
N GLU A 64 5.92 7.82 4.09
CA GLU A 64 4.63 8.38 4.50
C GLU A 64 3.74 8.55 3.26
N ILE A 65 2.52 8.04 3.34
CA ILE A 65 1.54 8.19 2.25
C ILE A 65 0.87 9.55 2.38
N ILE A 66 0.92 10.32 1.31
CA ILE A 66 0.34 11.66 1.23
C ILE A 66 -0.55 11.74 0.01
N GLU A 67 -1.78 12.18 0.22
CA GLU A 67 -2.77 12.38 -0.82
C GLU A 67 -2.89 13.87 -1.16
N HIS A 68 -2.79 14.19 -2.43
CA HIS A 68 -3.00 15.51 -3.01
C HIS A 68 -4.14 15.51 -4.02
N THR A 69 -4.53 16.68 -4.50
CA THR A 69 -5.54 16.79 -5.55
C THR A 69 -5.01 16.17 -6.84
N GLY A 70 -5.49 14.97 -7.15
CA GLY A 70 -5.18 14.27 -8.40
C GLY A 70 -3.97 13.33 -8.35
N TYR A 71 -3.23 13.23 -7.25
CA TYR A 71 -2.16 12.22 -7.11
C TYR A 71 -1.91 11.84 -5.66
N THR A 72 -1.34 10.66 -5.46
CA THR A 72 -0.85 10.16 -4.17
C THR A 72 0.63 9.87 -4.27
N LEU A 73 1.37 10.10 -3.21
CA LEU A 73 2.80 9.81 -3.16
C LEU A 73 3.18 9.08 -1.86
N SER A 74 4.34 8.42 -1.88
CA SER A 74 4.99 7.86 -0.70
C SER A 74 6.30 8.61 -0.45
N TYR A 75 6.31 9.46 0.58
CA TYR A 75 7.45 10.32 0.90
C TYR A 75 8.45 9.62 1.81
N ARG A 76 9.72 9.62 1.43
CA ARG A 76 10.82 9.04 2.20
C ARG A 76 11.61 10.14 2.88
N GLU A 77 11.38 10.31 4.16
CA GLU A 77 12.09 11.26 5.02
C GLU A 77 13.63 11.11 4.95
N GLU A 78 14.11 9.87 4.90
CA GLU A 78 15.53 9.56 4.84
C GLU A 78 16.25 10.21 3.65
N TYR A 79 15.54 10.44 2.55
CA TYR A 79 16.06 10.99 1.30
C TYR A 79 15.45 12.33 0.91
N GLU A 80 14.44 12.78 1.64
CA GLU A 80 13.63 13.97 1.34
C GLU A 80 13.05 13.98 -0.09
N VAL A 81 12.70 12.80 -0.60
CA VAL A 81 12.06 12.61 -1.91
C VAL A 81 11.00 11.51 -1.81
N SER A 82 10.04 11.55 -2.72
CA SER A 82 9.07 10.45 -2.84
C SER A 82 9.69 9.24 -3.52
N GLU A 83 9.41 8.05 -2.98
CA GLU A 83 9.84 6.77 -3.59
C GLU A 83 8.96 6.40 -4.79
N TRP A 84 7.70 6.86 -4.80
CA TRP A 84 6.80 6.77 -5.93
C TRP A 84 5.73 7.86 -5.85
N VAL A 85 5.16 8.16 -7.01
CA VAL A 85 3.95 8.97 -7.17
C VAL A 85 3.01 8.21 -8.09
N ALA A 86 1.73 8.15 -7.72
CA ALA A 86 0.69 7.45 -8.46
C ALA A 86 -0.49 8.39 -8.72
N TYR A 87 -1.01 8.35 -9.95
CA TYR A 87 -2.20 9.10 -10.35
C TYR A 87 -2.87 8.45 -11.56
N GLU A 88 -4.16 8.67 -11.68
CA GLU A 88 -4.90 8.35 -12.88
C GLU A 88 -4.77 9.51 -13.88
N LEU A 89 -4.73 9.20 -15.15
CA LEU A 89 -4.72 10.18 -16.22
C LEU A 89 -5.76 9.81 -17.30
N THR A 90 -6.92 10.40 -17.17
CA THR A 90 -8.04 10.15 -18.09
C THR A 90 -7.89 10.93 -19.39
N ARG A 91 -8.59 10.48 -20.44
CA ARG A 91 -8.66 11.23 -21.71
C ARG A 91 -9.23 12.64 -21.50
N GLU A 92 -10.20 12.78 -20.62
CA GLU A 92 -10.83 14.06 -20.33
C GLU A 92 -9.82 15.04 -19.70
N GLU A 93 -9.06 14.60 -18.71
CA GLU A 93 -8.02 15.38 -18.06
C GLU A 93 -6.92 15.83 -19.03
N VAL A 94 -6.41 14.92 -19.86
CA VAL A 94 -5.39 15.24 -20.89
C VAL A 94 -5.86 16.30 -21.87
N THR A 95 -7.14 16.28 -22.23
CA THR A 95 -7.70 17.24 -23.22
C THR A 95 -8.21 18.52 -22.61
N THR A 96 -8.36 18.59 -21.28
CA THR A 96 -8.85 19.78 -20.56
C THR A 96 -7.69 20.70 -20.22
N LEU A 97 -7.55 21.79 -20.96
CA LEU A 97 -6.51 22.81 -20.76
C LEU A 97 -7.07 24.04 -20.07
N ALA A 98 -7.65 23.85 -18.87
CA ALA A 98 -8.36 24.89 -18.15
C ALA A 98 -7.46 25.91 -17.48
N VAL A 99 -6.22 25.49 -17.10
CA VAL A 99 -5.29 26.35 -16.36
C VAL A 99 -3.90 26.38 -16.97
N GLU A 100 -3.21 27.48 -16.75
CA GLU A 100 -1.80 27.65 -17.14
C GLU A 100 -0.88 27.28 -15.99
N ARG A 101 0.32 26.86 -16.33
CA ARG A 101 1.38 26.51 -15.40
C ARG A 101 1.75 27.72 -14.53
N LYS A 102 1.91 27.46 -13.20
CA LYS A 102 2.33 28.45 -12.22
C LYS A 102 3.55 27.92 -11.46
N ASP A 103 4.71 28.35 -11.68
CA ASP A 103 5.93 27.86 -10.99
C ASP A 103 5.94 28.20 -9.48
N ASN A 104 4.94 27.70 -8.75
CA ASN A 104 4.71 27.95 -7.33
C ASN A 104 5.37 26.89 -6.44
N PHE A 105 6.68 26.66 -6.62
CA PHE A 105 7.43 25.70 -5.83
C PHE A 105 7.45 26.06 -4.35
N ARG A 106 7.06 25.13 -3.49
CA ARG A 106 6.94 25.31 -2.05
C ARG A 106 7.11 24.02 -1.27
N GLU A 107 7.43 24.17 0.01
CA GLU A 107 7.41 23.06 0.96
C GLU A 107 6.03 22.43 1.04
N ASP A 108 6.00 21.12 1.20
CA ASP A 108 4.78 20.37 1.47
C ASP A 108 4.58 20.22 3.00
N LYS A 109 3.63 20.97 3.54
CA LYS A 109 3.33 20.94 4.96
C LYS A 109 2.44 19.76 5.39
N THR A 110 1.99 18.95 4.44
CA THR A 110 1.26 17.70 4.74
C THR A 110 2.20 16.57 5.12
N VAL A 111 3.48 16.65 4.74
CA VAL A 111 4.54 15.75 5.22
C VAL A 111 4.76 15.99 6.71
N SER A 112 4.58 14.97 7.54
CA SER A 112 4.56 15.09 9.00
C SER A 112 5.88 15.62 9.60
N THR A 113 7.00 15.33 8.95
CA THR A 113 8.36 15.76 9.33
C THR A 113 8.80 17.03 8.61
N GLY A 114 8.03 17.47 7.62
CA GLY A 114 8.38 18.50 6.65
C GLY A 114 8.98 17.90 5.38
N SER A 115 8.78 18.54 4.24
CA SER A 115 9.40 18.13 2.99
C SER A 115 10.70 18.88 2.73
N ALA A 116 11.44 18.46 1.69
CA ALA A 116 12.50 19.25 1.11
C ALA A 116 12.08 20.71 0.89
N THR A 117 13.05 21.61 0.94
CA THR A 117 12.85 23.05 0.81
C THR A 117 13.52 23.61 -0.47
N LEU A 118 13.19 24.83 -0.85
CA LEU A 118 13.89 25.50 -1.94
C LEU A 118 15.39 25.69 -1.65
N GLN A 119 15.78 25.70 -0.38
CA GLN A 119 17.17 25.87 0.01
C GLN A 119 18.02 24.63 -0.31
N ASP A 120 17.43 23.42 -0.24
CA ASP A 120 18.10 22.16 -0.54
C ASP A 120 18.48 22.06 -2.02
N TYR A 121 17.67 22.61 -2.89
CA TYR A 121 17.95 22.70 -4.34
C TYR A 121 18.87 23.85 -4.71
N LYS A 122 18.97 24.89 -3.87
CA LYS A 122 19.75 26.09 -4.22
C LYS A 122 21.24 25.81 -4.25
N LYS A 123 21.85 25.96 -5.42
CA LYS A 123 23.27 25.67 -5.68
C LYS A 123 23.68 24.21 -5.46
N SER A 124 22.70 23.28 -5.45
CA SER A 124 22.97 21.84 -5.36
C SER A 124 23.59 21.25 -6.62
N GLY A 125 23.45 21.92 -7.77
CA GLY A 125 23.82 21.38 -9.08
C GLY A 125 22.75 20.53 -9.73
N TYR A 126 21.55 20.50 -9.13
CA TYR A 126 20.40 19.75 -9.64
C TYR A 126 19.19 20.66 -9.87
N ASP A 127 18.36 20.29 -10.84
CA ASP A 127 17.05 20.87 -11.08
C ASP A 127 15.98 20.15 -10.26
N ARG A 128 14.85 20.82 -10.07
CA ARG A 128 13.65 20.25 -9.46
C ARG A 128 12.85 19.52 -10.54
N GLY A 129 12.97 18.21 -10.60
CA GLY A 129 12.23 17.39 -11.54
C GLY A 129 10.89 16.94 -10.97
N HIS A 130 9.80 17.21 -11.66
CA HIS A 130 8.48 16.71 -11.27
C HIS A 130 8.41 15.20 -11.43
N MET A 131 7.85 14.49 -10.42
CA MET A 131 7.47 13.10 -10.53
C MET A 131 6.07 12.96 -11.15
N ALA A 132 5.08 13.72 -10.66
CA ALA A 132 3.80 13.93 -11.34
C ALA A 132 3.90 15.24 -12.15
N PRO A 133 3.97 15.18 -13.50
CA PRO A 133 4.25 16.36 -14.33
C PRO A 133 3.10 17.37 -14.30
N ALA A 134 3.39 18.65 -14.08
CA ALA A 134 2.38 19.72 -14.06
C ALA A 134 1.51 19.78 -15.33
N ALA A 135 2.04 19.32 -16.47
CA ALA A 135 1.32 19.33 -17.74
C ALA A 135 0.08 18.40 -17.73
N ASP A 136 0.10 17.34 -16.91
CA ASP A 136 -0.98 16.37 -16.80
C ASP A 136 -2.15 16.85 -15.93
N PHE A 137 -1.93 17.93 -15.17
CA PHE A 137 -2.90 18.47 -14.19
C PHE A 137 -3.52 19.81 -14.61
N ARG A 138 -3.53 20.12 -15.90
CA ARG A 138 -4.11 21.38 -16.43
C ARG A 138 -5.64 21.43 -16.37
N TRP A 139 -6.27 20.36 -15.96
CA TRP A 139 -7.71 20.25 -15.81
C TRP A 139 -8.26 20.93 -14.54
N SER A 140 -7.40 21.15 -13.51
CA SER A 140 -7.77 21.80 -12.25
C SER A 140 -6.68 22.76 -11.79
N ALA A 141 -7.09 23.93 -11.29
CA ALA A 141 -6.16 24.92 -10.71
C ALA A 141 -5.50 24.40 -9.42
N GLU A 142 -6.23 23.66 -8.61
CA GLU A 142 -5.75 23.05 -7.36
C GLU A 142 -4.78 21.91 -7.67
N ALA A 143 -5.19 20.97 -8.52
CA ALA A 143 -4.32 19.87 -8.93
C ALA A 143 -3.01 20.36 -9.57
N MET A 144 -3.08 21.36 -10.45
CA MET A 144 -1.88 22.03 -11.02
C MET A 144 -1.00 22.63 -9.92
N ASP A 145 -1.58 23.36 -8.96
CA ASP A 145 -0.84 24.02 -7.88
C ASP A 145 -0.14 22.99 -6.98
N ASP A 146 -0.79 21.88 -6.69
CA ASP A 146 -0.25 20.80 -5.85
C ASP A 146 0.96 20.12 -6.48
N THR A 147 1.05 20.05 -7.83
CA THR A 147 2.25 19.48 -8.48
C THR A 147 3.54 20.20 -8.14
N PHE A 148 3.48 21.45 -7.62
CA PHE A 148 4.64 22.25 -7.24
C PHE A 148 5.09 22.09 -5.78
N TYR A 149 4.47 21.19 -5.02
CA TYR A 149 5.03 20.77 -3.74
C TYR A 149 6.39 20.10 -3.91
N LEU A 150 7.33 20.41 -3.03
CA LEU A 150 8.68 19.85 -3.10
C LEU A 150 8.73 18.35 -2.75
N SER A 151 7.68 17.82 -2.13
CA SER A 151 7.47 16.38 -1.98
C SER A 151 7.28 15.65 -3.32
N ASN A 152 6.77 16.34 -4.35
CA ASN A 152 6.63 15.85 -5.73
C ASN A 152 7.88 16.07 -6.59
N MET A 153 8.98 16.53 -6.01
CA MET A 153 10.22 16.82 -6.75
C MET A 153 11.30 15.79 -6.47
N CYS A 154 12.05 15.45 -7.51
CA CYS A 154 13.30 14.71 -7.36
C CYS A 154 14.46 15.50 -7.97
N PRO A 155 15.71 15.33 -7.45
CA PRO A 155 16.89 15.95 -8.05
C PRO A 155 17.13 15.41 -9.46
N GLN A 156 17.24 16.29 -10.44
CA GLN A 156 17.55 15.95 -11.83
C GLN A 156 18.79 16.72 -12.31
N THR A 157 19.63 16.08 -13.11
CA THR A 157 20.75 16.77 -13.78
C THR A 157 20.23 17.77 -14.80
N HIS A 158 20.95 18.88 -14.97
CA HIS A 158 20.65 19.80 -16.05
C HIS A 158 20.73 19.10 -17.42
N ALA A 159 19.77 19.43 -18.29
CA ALA A 159 19.74 18.92 -19.67
C ALA A 159 20.79 19.62 -20.56
#